data_f00f6e4624ca03913f11085ca02451d3
#
_entry.id   f00f6e4624ca03913f11085ca02451d3
#
_cell.length_a   1.000
_cell.length_b   1.000
_cell.length_c   1.000
_cell.angle_alpha   90.00
_cell.angle_beta   90.00
_cell.angle_gamma   90.00
#
_symmetry.space_group_name_H-M   'P 1'
#
loop_
_entity.id
_entity.type
_entity.pdbx_description
1 polymer ?
#
loop_
_entity_poly.entity_id
_entity_poly.type
_entity_poly.pdbx_seq_one_letter_code
_entity_poly.pdbx_strand_id
1 'polypeptide(L)'
;MATELDELIGFLSSPSPQEARKSIIEALVNLSQVPKLGEFIIQKGGIEKSMELIGGQVQILNQLLTLLIVNLTQSDLGVKRLLQEADKLEGLYVRKLVRLFSKASEGVEDYYEHVASILVNVTQRESGRRLILDPKKGLLKQILPHSDSTSLVRRKGVISTVRNCCFEAENELASILSVSQYLWPALLLPLAGKQIFRKEDTSKMPLELANPLSHERESEGESCIRIEAAEALYLIARHEGGRKALWSVNGPRILQIGYEDEEDHEVMEAYERLGSLLVNEGIVHES
;
A
#
# COMPACT_ATOMS: atom_id res chain seq x y z
N MET A 1 19.99 -0.83 -31.17
CA MET A 1 19.01 -0.88 -30.04
C MET A 1 19.47 -1.75 -28.89
N ALA A 2 19.70 -3.07 -29.01
CA ALA A 2 20.14 -3.89 -27.88
C ALA A 2 21.50 -3.44 -27.30
N THR A 3 22.47 -3.14 -28.14
CA THR A 3 23.81 -2.66 -27.74
C THR A 3 23.76 -1.30 -27.04
N GLU A 4 22.98 -0.37 -27.56
CA GLU A 4 22.80 0.99 -27.02
C GLU A 4 22.12 0.94 -25.65
N LEU A 5 21.12 0.04 -25.48
CA LEU A 5 20.44 -0.14 -24.20
C LEU A 5 21.35 -0.83 -23.16
N ASP A 6 22.19 -1.77 -23.58
CA ASP A 6 23.24 -2.35 -22.73
C ASP A 6 24.22 -1.28 -22.23
N GLU A 7 24.63 -0.36 -23.13
CA GLU A 7 25.50 0.76 -22.77
C GLU A 7 24.81 1.69 -21.75
N LEU A 8 23.53 2.08 -21.98
CA LEU A 8 22.77 2.92 -21.04
C LEU A 8 22.68 2.30 -19.66
N ILE A 9 22.38 1.00 -19.58
CA ILE A 9 22.33 0.27 -18.28
C ILE A 9 23.74 0.18 -17.66
N GLY A 10 24.77 0.02 -18.46
CA GLY A 10 26.17 0.06 -18.01
C GLY A 10 26.55 1.38 -17.36
N PHE A 11 26.09 2.48 -17.92
CA PHE A 11 26.35 3.83 -17.40
C PHE A 11 25.69 4.13 -16.04
N LEU A 12 24.64 3.40 -15.62
CA LEU A 12 24.11 3.54 -14.27
C LEU A 12 25.17 3.30 -13.18
N SER A 13 26.10 2.37 -13.43
CA SER A 13 27.18 2.01 -12.49
C SER A 13 28.46 2.82 -12.69
N SER A 14 28.52 3.67 -13.72
CA SER A 14 29.73 4.46 -14.03
C SER A 14 29.78 5.76 -13.24
N PRO A 15 30.96 6.26 -12.86
CA PRO A 15 31.15 7.60 -12.29
C PRO A 15 30.89 8.65 -13.37
N SER A 16 29.62 8.99 -13.60
CA SER A 16 29.19 9.98 -14.59
C SER A 16 28.78 11.28 -13.88
N PRO A 17 28.89 12.44 -14.54
CA PRO A 17 28.32 13.69 -14.06
C PRO A 17 26.84 13.52 -13.72
N GLN A 18 26.36 14.27 -12.73
CA GLN A 18 24.96 14.16 -12.23
C GLN A 18 23.92 14.33 -13.34
N GLU A 19 24.10 15.33 -14.22
CA GLU A 19 23.20 15.61 -15.34
C GLU A 19 23.15 14.45 -16.35
N ALA A 20 24.30 13.88 -16.69
CA ALA A 20 24.34 12.72 -17.57
C ALA A 20 23.62 11.51 -16.98
N ARG A 21 23.81 11.27 -15.66
CA ARG A 21 23.12 10.19 -14.95
C ARG A 21 21.61 10.40 -14.92
N LYS A 22 21.15 11.64 -14.68
CA LYS A 22 19.74 12.01 -14.74
C LYS A 22 19.15 11.70 -16.12
N SER A 23 19.75 12.18 -17.19
CA SER A 23 19.28 11.94 -18.56
C SER A 23 19.23 10.45 -18.92
N ILE A 24 20.20 9.65 -18.43
CA ILE A 24 20.22 8.20 -18.65
C ILE A 24 19.02 7.54 -17.92
N ILE A 25 18.76 7.89 -16.67
CA ILE A 25 17.65 7.31 -15.91
C ILE A 25 16.33 7.74 -16.54
N GLU A 26 16.16 9.00 -16.95
CA GLU A 26 14.97 9.47 -17.68
C GLU A 26 14.74 8.67 -18.97
N ALA A 27 15.78 8.41 -19.74
CA ALA A 27 15.69 7.57 -20.94
C ALA A 27 15.24 6.13 -20.59
N LEU A 28 15.81 5.54 -19.53
CA LEU A 28 15.42 4.20 -19.08
C LEU A 28 13.97 4.16 -18.56
N VAL A 29 13.50 5.18 -17.85
CA VAL A 29 12.09 5.32 -17.43
C VAL A 29 11.17 5.31 -18.65
N ASN A 30 11.49 6.11 -19.67
CA ASN A 30 10.69 6.16 -20.90
C ASN A 30 10.70 4.82 -21.66
N LEU A 31 11.86 4.21 -21.82
CA LEU A 31 12.01 2.93 -22.53
C LEU A 31 11.32 1.78 -21.78
N SER A 32 11.33 1.80 -20.45
CA SER A 32 10.71 0.76 -19.62
C SER A 32 9.18 0.70 -19.69
N GLN A 33 8.53 1.74 -20.24
CA GLN A 33 7.10 1.73 -20.53
C GLN A 33 6.73 0.76 -21.67
N VAL A 34 7.71 0.39 -22.52
CA VAL A 34 7.51 -0.62 -23.56
C VAL A 34 7.83 -2.00 -22.97
N PRO A 35 6.87 -2.95 -22.89
CA PRO A 35 7.05 -4.22 -22.18
C PRO A 35 8.32 -5.00 -22.56
N LYS A 36 8.60 -5.14 -23.87
CA LYS A 36 9.81 -5.85 -24.36
C LYS A 36 11.11 -5.18 -23.93
N LEU A 37 11.16 -3.85 -23.90
CA LEU A 37 12.33 -3.11 -23.46
C LEU A 37 12.47 -3.16 -21.94
N GLY A 38 11.36 -3.09 -21.21
CA GLY A 38 11.32 -3.30 -19.75
C GLY A 38 11.88 -4.67 -19.36
N GLU A 39 11.45 -5.76 -20.03
CA GLU A 39 12.01 -7.09 -19.80
C GLU A 39 13.50 -7.17 -20.08
N PHE A 40 13.96 -6.54 -21.16
CA PHE A 40 15.39 -6.47 -21.47
C PHE A 40 16.18 -5.74 -20.36
N ILE A 41 15.66 -4.59 -19.89
CA ILE A 41 16.27 -3.83 -18.77
C ILE A 41 16.38 -4.70 -17.53
N ILE A 42 15.33 -5.49 -17.20
CA ILE A 42 15.33 -6.41 -16.05
C ILE A 42 16.40 -7.48 -16.24
N GLN A 43 16.48 -8.12 -17.43
CA GLN A 43 17.46 -9.16 -17.73
C GLN A 43 18.91 -8.68 -17.61
N LYS A 44 19.14 -7.38 -17.86
CA LYS A 44 20.46 -6.74 -17.76
C LYS A 44 20.77 -6.18 -16.36
N GLY A 45 19.97 -6.51 -15.36
CA GLY A 45 20.20 -6.11 -13.98
C GLY A 45 19.74 -4.68 -13.65
N GLY A 46 18.76 -4.16 -14.39
CA GLY A 46 18.25 -2.80 -14.18
C GLY A 46 17.65 -2.59 -12.79
N ILE A 47 17.00 -3.62 -12.22
CA ILE A 47 16.46 -3.55 -10.84
C ILE A 47 17.60 -3.50 -9.83
N GLU A 48 18.56 -4.41 -9.92
CA GLU A 48 19.69 -4.51 -9.01
C GLU A 48 20.49 -3.20 -8.97
N LYS A 49 20.81 -2.65 -10.15
CA LYS A 49 21.51 -1.37 -10.27
C LYS A 49 20.72 -0.19 -9.73
N SER A 50 19.39 -0.16 -9.98
CA SER A 50 18.51 0.86 -9.41
C SER A 50 18.49 0.76 -7.87
N MET A 51 18.44 -0.46 -7.32
CA MET A 51 18.44 -0.69 -5.89
C MET A 51 19.79 -0.38 -5.22
N GLU A 52 20.92 -0.46 -5.94
CA GLU A 52 22.22 0.01 -5.45
C GLU A 52 22.24 1.53 -5.31
N LEU A 53 21.69 2.24 -6.29
CA LEU A 53 21.75 3.70 -6.37
C LEU A 53 20.70 4.42 -5.53
N ILE A 54 19.50 3.82 -5.37
CA ILE A 54 18.39 4.44 -4.64
C ILE A 54 18.75 4.70 -3.17
N GLY A 55 18.34 5.84 -2.66
CA GLY A 55 18.69 6.30 -1.32
C GLY A 55 19.99 7.12 -1.29
N GLY A 56 20.55 7.46 -2.46
CA GLY A 56 21.69 8.37 -2.61
C GLY A 56 21.34 9.82 -2.27
N GLN A 57 22.35 10.68 -2.24
CA GLN A 57 22.22 12.08 -1.83
C GLN A 57 21.44 12.95 -2.83
N VAL A 58 21.39 12.57 -4.10
CA VAL A 58 20.73 13.34 -5.16
C VAL A 58 19.25 12.94 -5.25
N GLN A 59 18.42 13.77 -4.70
CA GLN A 59 16.98 13.48 -4.46
C GLN A 59 16.21 13.21 -5.75
N ILE A 60 16.40 14.02 -6.80
CA ILE A 60 15.73 13.83 -8.10
C ILE A 60 16.04 12.46 -8.72
N LEU A 61 17.25 11.94 -8.51
CA LEU A 61 17.59 10.59 -8.99
C LEU A 61 16.83 9.52 -8.23
N ASN A 62 16.52 9.71 -6.94
CA ASN A 62 15.73 8.77 -6.17
C ASN A 62 14.31 8.67 -6.71
N GLN A 63 13.70 9.79 -7.11
CA GLN A 63 12.37 9.80 -7.73
C GLN A 63 12.38 9.05 -9.07
N LEU A 64 13.33 9.36 -9.95
CA LEU A 64 13.45 8.71 -11.26
C LEU A 64 13.73 7.20 -11.13
N LEU A 65 14.61 6.80 -10.20
CA LEU A 65 14.86 5.38 -9.92
C LEU A 65 13.63 4.68 -9.38
N THR A 66 12.84 5.34 -8.53
CA THR A 66 11.57 4.80 -8.03
C THR A 66 10.59 4.58 -9.18
N LEU A 67 10.44 5.56 -10.09
CA LEU A 67 9.60 5.43 -11.30
C LEU A 67 10.07 4.30 -12.21
N LEU A 68 11.39 4.16 -12.40
CA LEU A 68 11.95 3.05 -13.18
C LEU A 68 11.55 1.70 -12.54
N ILE A 69 11.71 1.54 -11.25
CA ILE A 69 11.34 0.31 -10.53
C ILE A 69 9.82 0.08 -10.63
N VAL A 70 8.96 1.11 -10.54
CA VAL A 70 7.51 0.98 -10.76
C VAL A 70 7.23 0.34 -12.11
N ASN A 71 7.81 0.88 -13.19
CA ASN A 71 7.60 0.36 -14.55
C ASN A 71 8.09 -1.09 -14.68
N LEU A 72 9.29 -1.38 -14.18
CA LEU A 72 9.87 -2.73 -14.27
C LEU A 72 9.07 -3.77 -13.46
N THR A 73 8.47 -3.37 -12.34
CA THR A 73 7.67 -4.26 -11.48
C THR A 73 6.23 -4.45 -11.96
N GLN A 74 5.81 -3.82 -13.05
CA GLN A 74 4.56 -4.18 -13.73
C GLN A 74 4.60 -5.59 -14.33
N SER A 75 5.80 -6.13 -14.57
CA SER A 75 5.99 -7.49 -15.04
C SER A 75 6.27 -8.47 -13.88
N ASP A 76 5.83 -9.71 -14.05
CA ASP A 76 6.10 -10.79 -13.10
C ASP A 76 7.59 -11.02 -12.88
N LEU A 77 8.40 -10.92 -13.95
CA LEU A 77 9.85 -11.03 -13.88
C LEU A 77 10.46 -9.92 -13.00
N GLY A 78 9.98 -8.70 -13.13
CA GLY A 78 10.45 -7.57 -12.35
C GLY A 78 10.13 -7.73 -10.87
N VAL A 79 8.91 -8.19 -10.53
CA VAL A 79 8.55 -8.46 -9.14
C VAL A 79 9.43 -9.56 -8.54
N LYS A 80 9.66 -10.68 -9.26
CA LYS A 80 10.56 -11.76 -8.81
C LYS A 80 11.98 -11.26 -8.52
N ARG A 81 12.51 -10.42 -9.39
CA ARG A 81 13.85 -9.83 -9.21
C ARG A 81 13.89 -8.89 -8.01
N LEU A 82 12.88 -8.05 -7.84
CA LEU A 82 12.80 -7.14 -6.69
C LEU A 82 12.62 -7.89 -5.36
N LEU A 83 11.86 -8.98 -5.35
CA LEU A 83 11.70 -9.86 -4.19
C LEU A 83 12.96 -10.65 -3.87
N GLN A 84 13.87 -10.80 -4.83
CA GLN A 84 15.07 -11.66 -4.71
C GLN A 84 14.66 -13.12 -4.37
N GLU A 85 13.59 -13.62 -5.04
CA GLU A 85 13.05 -14.95 -4.78
C GLU A 85 14.14 -16.02 -4.93
N ALA A 86 14.19 -16.95 -3.96
CA ALA A 86 15.16 -18.02 -3.86
C ALA A 86 16.62 -17.57 -3.59
N ASP A 87 16.85 -16.31 -3.23
CA ASP A 87 18.15 -15.80 -2.78
C ASP A 87 18.23 -15.79 -1.24
N LYS A 88 19.44 -15.85 -0.69
CA LYS A 88 19.69 -15.64 0.75
C LYS A 88 19.30 -14.26 1.24
N LEU A 89 19.19 -13.29 0.34
CA LEU A 89 18.81 -11.89 0.58
C LEU A 89 17.35 -11.62 0.30
N GLU A 90 16.51 -12.64 0.23
CA GLU A 90 15.08 -12.51 -0.11
C GLU A 90 14.39 -11.39 0.67
N GLY A 91 13.74 -10.48 -0.09
CA GLY A 91 13.00 -9.33 0.43
C GLY A 91 13.85 -8.15 0.92
N LEU A 92 15.18 -8.18 0.79
CA LEU A 92 16.05 -7.09 1.25
C LEU A 92 15.75 -5.77 0.49
N TYR A 93 15.51 -5.85 -0.81
CA TYR A 93 15.20 -4.67 -1.62
C TYR A 93 13.86 -4.05 -1.22
N VAL A 94 12.82 -4.85 -1.03
CA VAL A 94 11.51 -4.36 -0.57
C VAL A 94 11.63 -3.72 0.82
N ARG A 95 12.39 -4.31 1.74
CA ARG A 95 12.67 -3.72 3.06
C ARG A 95 13.40 -2.39 2.97
N LYS A 96 14.35 -2.24 2.02
CA LYS A 96 15.03 -0.96 1.77
C LYS A 96 14.04 0.09 1.27
N LEU A 97 13.16 -0.27 0.32
CA LEU A 97 12.13 0.64 -0.21
C LEU A 97 11.14 1.07 0.87
N VAL A 98 10.62 0.15 1.68
CA VAL A 98 9.71 0.48 2.80
C VAL A 98 10.39 1.43 3.78
N ARG A 99 11.68 1.23 4.10
CA ARG A 99 12.42 2.14 4.98
C ARG A 99 12.56 3.55 4.39
N LEU A 100 12.81 3.66 3.08
CA LEU A 100 12.88 4.95 2.39
C LEU A 100 11.51 5.64 2.36
N PHE A 101 10.46 4.88 2.05
CA PHE A 101 9.07 5.32 2.08
C PHE A 101 8.66 5.87 3.46
N SER A 102 9.08 5.21 4.54
CA SER A 102 8.73 5.61 5.91
C SER A 102 9.53 6.83 6.43
N LYS A 103 10.60 7.25 5.72
CA LYS A 103 11.42 8.40 6.12
C LYS A 103 10.95 9.74 5.56
N ALA A 104 9.99 9.76 4.65
CA ALA A 104 9.49 11.01 4.08
C ALA A 104 8.87 11.87 5.18
N SER A 105 9.33 13.10 5.30
CA SER A 105 8.82 14.09 6.25
C SER A 105 7.77 14.97 5.58
N GLU A 106 6.73 15.30 6.32
CA GLU A 106 5.71 16.27 5.89
C GLU A 106 6.34 17.62 5.53
N GLY A 107 5.88 18.21 4.43
CA GLY A 107 6.31 19.55 3.99
C GLY A 107 7.59 19.60 3.16
N VAL A 108 8.20 18.47 2.83
CA VAL A 108 9.33 18.35 1.90
C VAL A 108 8.88 17.58 0.66
N GLU A 109 9.47 17.90 -0.50
CA GLU A 109 9.23 17.18 -1.74
C GLU A 109 9.45 15.66 -1.54
N ASP A 110 8.41 14.86 -1.85
CA ASP A 110 8.40 13.43 -1.58
C ASP A 110 8.94 12.62 -2.75
N TYR A 111 10.22 12.35 -2.73
CA TYR A 111 10.90 11.58 -3.79
C TYR A 111 10.61 10.07 -3.76
N TYR A 112 9.88 9.58 -2.76
CA TYR A 112 9.59 8.17 -2.56
C TYR A 112 8.10 7.83 -2.55
N GLU A 113 7.20 8.77 -2.89
CA GLU A 113 5.76 8.49 -2.90
C GLU A 113 5.38 7.31 -3.81
N HIS A 114 6.06 7.17 -4.95
CA HIS A 114 5.83 6.08 -5.89
C HIS A 114 6.30 4.70 -5.40
N VAL A 115 6.99 4.60 -4.25
CA VAL A 115 7.23 3.31 -3.60
C VAL A 115 5.89 2.64 -3.26
N ALA A 116 4.86 3.41 -2.98
CA ALA A 116 3.49 2.90 -2.80
C ALA A 116 3.03 2.06 -4.00
N SER A 117 3.27 2.54 -5.22
CA SER A 117 2.95 1.80 -6.46
C SER A 117 3.79 0.51 -6.62
N ILE A 118 5.06 0.54 -6.19
CA ILE A 118 5.90 -0.67 -6.17
C ILE A 118 5.32 -1.71 -5.21
N LEU A 119 4.86 -1.28 -4.02
CA LEU A 119 4.26 -2.18 -3.04
C LEU A 119 2.96 -2.81 -3.55
N VAL A 120 2.15 -2.06 -4.30
CA VAL A 120 0.97 -2.61 -4.98
C VAL A 120 1.38 -3.71 -5.96
N ASN A 121 2.37 -3.46 -6.82
CA ASN A 121 2.86 -4.44 -7.78
C ASN A 121 3.40 -5.70 -7.09
N VAL A 122 4.20 -5.52 -6.04
CA VAL A 122 4.79 -6.62 -5.23
C VAL A 122 3.70 -7.49 -4.61
N THR A 123 2.64 -6.88 -4.06
CA THR A 123 1.57 -7.60 -3.36
C THR A 123 0.53 -8.24 -4.27
N GLN A 124 0.62 -8.05 -5.59
CA GLN A 124 -0.12 -8.89 -6.53
C GLN A 124 0.33 -10.37 -6.46
N ARG A 125 1.58 -10.64 -6.05
CA ARG A 125 2.09 -11.98 -5.85
C ARG A 125 1.96 -12.44 -4.39
N GLU A 126 1.67 -13.72 -4.22
CA GLU A 126 1.60 -14.36 -2.90
C GLU A 126 2.89 -14.18 -2.09
N SER A 127 4.06 -14.39 -2.73
CA SER A 127 5.37 -14.19 -2.09
C SER A 127 5.56 -12.77 -1.56
N GLY A 128 5.09 -11.75 -2.30
CA GLY A 128 5.09 -10.36 -1.87
C GLY A 128 4.14 -10.12 -0.69
N ARG A 129 2.92 -10.65 -0.74
CA ARG A 129 1.96 -10.54 0.38
C ARG A 129 2.51 -11.16 1.66
N ARG A 130 3.05 -12.38 1.56
CA ARG A 130 3.69 -13.06 2.71
C ARG A 130 4.88 -12.28 3.27
N LEU A 131 5.68 -11.65 2.41
CA LEU A 131 6.79 -10.80 2.83
C LEU A 131 6.29 -9.59 3.64
N ILE A 132 5.23 -8.90 3.18
CA ILE A 132 4.66 -7.74 3.85
C ILE A 132 3.98 -8.14 5.17
N LEU A 133 3.30 -9.29 5.20
CA LEU A 133 2.59 -9.81 6.37
C LEU A 133 3.49 -10.42 7.44
N ASP A 134 4.77 -10.71 7.13
CA ASP A 134 5.69 -11.33 8.10
C ASP A 134 5.87 -10.42 9.34
N PRO A 135 5.35 -10.80 10.51
CA PRO A 135 5.39 -9.96 11.71
C PRO A 135 6.82 -9.73 12.21
N LYS A 136 7.76 -10.63 11.89
CA LYS A 136 9.18 -10.47 12.26
C LYS A 136 9.86 -9.35 11.48
N LYS A 137 9.37 -9.05 10.27
CA LYS A 137 9.89 -7.97 9.43
C LYS A 137 9.20 -6.64 9.72
N GLY A 138 7.96 -6.66 10.20
CA GLY A 138 7.19 -5.48 10.61
C GLY A 138 6.94 -4.48 9.48
N LEU A 139 6.86 -4.94 8.23
CA LEU A 139 6.71 -4.05 7.08
C LEU A 139 5.31 -3.44 7.01
N LEU A 140 4.27 -4.24 7.25
CA LEU A 140 2.90 -3.75 7.26
C LEU A 140 2.71 -2.62 8.28
N LYS A 141 3.28 -2.75 9.47
CA LYS A 141 3.26 -1.73 10.52
C LYS A 141 3.92 -0.41 10.08
N GLN A 142 4.97 -0.48 9.26
CA GLN A 142 5.67 0.70 8.74
C GLN A 142 4.89 1.38 7.60
N ILE A 143 4.10 0.62 6.83
CA ILE A 143 3.36 1.12 5.66
C ILE A 143 2.06 1.80 6.08
N LEU A 144 1.30 1.21 7.01
CA LEU A 144 -0.05 1.62 7.41
C LEU A 144 -0.19 3.10 7.81
N PRO A 145 0.73 3.73 8.56
CA PRO A 145 0.61 5.16 8.92
C PRO A 145 0.54 6.11 7.72
N HIS A 146 0.98 5.69 6.54
CA HIS A 146 0.93 6.51 5.33
C HIS A 146 -0.42 6.47 4.59
N SER A 147 -1.41 5.75 5.12
CA SER A 147 -2.81 5.82 4.66
C SER A 147 -3.47 7.18 4.89
N ASP A 148 -2.92 8.00 5.80
CA ASP A 148 -3.37 9.37 6.11
C ASP A 148 -2.40 10.44 5.55
N SER A 149 -1.64 10.12 4.53
CA SER A 149 -0.72 11.06 3.87
C SER A 149 -1.47 12.10 3.04
N THR A 150 -0.93 13.31 2.92
CA THR A 150 -1.41 14.33 1.98
C THR A 150 -1.22 13.91 0.51
N SER A 151 -0.24 13.04 0.21
CA SER A 151 -0.05 12.47 -1.12
C SER A 151 -1.11 11.42 -1.44
N LEU A 152 -1.89 11.67 -2.50
CA LEU A 152 -2.86 10.71 -3.02
C LEU A 152 -2.19 9.39 -3.44
N VAL A 153 -1.00 9.46 -4.04
CA VAL A 153 -0.24 8.27 -4.47
C VAL A 153 0.07 7.38 -3.28
N ARG A 154 0.47 7.97 -2.15
CA ARG A 154 0.71 7.22 -0.91
C ARG A 154 -0.57 6.59 -0.37
N ARG A 155 -1.63 7.40 -0.15
CA ARG A 155 -2.88 6.88 0.41
C ARG A 155 -3.42 5.72 -0.41
N LYS A 156 -3.57 5.93 -1.73
CA LYS A 156 -4.07 4.90 -2.64
C LYS A 156 -3.19 3.64 -2.61
N GLY A 157 -1.88 3.80 -2.76
CA GLY A 157 -0.98 2.66 -2.81
C GLY A 157 -0.92 1.88 -1.48
N VAL A 158 -1.06 2.55 -0.33
CA VAL A 158 -1.14 1.87 0.98
C VAL A 158 -2.41 1.04 1.07
N ILE A 159 -3.57 1.62 0.76
CA ILE A 159 -4.84 0.90 0.84
C ILE A 159 -4.88 -0.27 -0.15
N SER A 160 -4.44 -0.08 -1.39
CA SER A 160 -4.33 -1.16 -2.38
C SER A 160 -3.39 -2.29 -1.90
N THR A 161 -2.26 -1.94 -1.27
CA THR A 161 -1.32 -2.92 -0.68
C THR A 161 -1.98 -3.71 0.44
N VAL A 162 -2.70 -3.04 1.34
CA VAL A 162 -3.43 -3.69 2.45
C VAL A 162 -4.53 -4.61 1.90
N ARG A 163 -5.33 -4.12 0.97
CA ARG A 163 -6.37 -4.91 0.30
C ARG A 163 -5.78 -6.18 -0.34
N ASN A 164 -4.66 -6.07 -1.05
CA ASN A 164 -3.98 -7.22 -1.62
C ASN A 164 -3.51 -8.20 -0.53
N CYS A 165 -2.97 -7.71 0.58
CA CYS A 165 -2.56 -8.55 1.71
C CYS A 165 -3.76 -9.29 2.35
N CYS A 166 -4.95 -8.69 2.37
CA CYS A 166 -6.15 -9.30 2.93
C CYS A 166 -6.64 -10.53 2.14
N PHE A 167 -6.18 -10.79 0.92
CA PHE A 167 -6.42 -12.08 0.24
C PHE A 167 -5.80 -13.27 0.98
N GLU A 168 -4.80 -13.03 1.83
CA GLU A 168 -4.20 -14.09 2.66
C GLU A 168 -4.93 -14.27 4.01
N ALA A 169 -6.08 -13.60 4.23
CA ALA A 169 -6.78 -13.62 5.53
C ALA A 169 -7.18 -15.02 5.99
N GLU A 170 -7.34 -15.98 5.09
CA GLU A 170 -7.62 -17.38 5.46
C GLU A 170 -6.50 -17.98 6.31
N ASN A 171 -5.24 -17.69 5.98
CA ASN A 171 -4.07 -18.28 6.61
C ASN A 171 -3.30 -17.30 7.50
N GLU A 172 -3.44 -15.99 7.23
CA GLU A 172 -2.62 -14.93 7.84
C GLU A 172 -3.45 -13.91 8.63
N LEU A 173 -4.68 -14.25 9.04
CA LEU A 173 -5.55 -13.33 9.78
C LEU A 173 -4.87 -12.80 11.05
N ALA A 174 -4.16 -13.66 11.78
CA ALA A 174 -3.43 -13.26 12.99
C ALA A 174 -2.33 -12.24 12.69
N SER A 175 -1.59 -12.40 11.58
CA SER A 175 -0.57 -11.47 11.12
C SER A 175 -1.18 -10.12 10.73
N ILE A 176 -2.32 -10.12 10.01
CA ILE A 176 -3.08 -8.91 9.64
C ILE A 176 -3.56 -8.17 10.89
N LEU A 177 -4.19 -8.88 11.83
CA LEU A 177 -4.74 -8.29 13.05
C LEU A 177 -3.66 -7.92 14.08
N SER A 178 -2.43 -8.41 13.96
CA SER A 178 -1.32 -8.06 14.86
C SER A 178 -0.98 -6.56 14.85
N VAL A 179 -1.37 -5.85 13.81
CA VAL A 179 -1.17 -4.39 13.64
C VAL A 179 -2.49 -3.62 13.70
N SER A 180 -3.50 -4.15 14.38
CA SER A 180 -4.87 -3.61 14.49
C SER A 180 -4.91 -2.12 14.86
N GLN A 181 -4.00 -1.64 15.70
CA GLN A 181 -3.87 -0.24 16.08
C GLN A 181 -3.72 0.70 14.87
N TYR A 182 -3.05 0.25 13.80
CA TYR A 182 -2.86 1.02 12.57
C TYR A 182 -3.82 0.58 11.45
N LEU A 183 -4.21 -0.69 11.47
CA LEU A 183 -5.08 -1.28 10.43
C LEU A 183 -6.47 -0.67 10.45
N TRP A 184 -7.09 -0.60 11.64
CA TRP A 184 -8.47 -0.10 11.74
C TRP A 184 -8.59 1.37 11.34
N PRO A 185 -7.73 2.30 11.78
CA PRO A 185 -7.75 3.66 11.25
C PRO A 185 -7.56 3.72 9.73
N ALA A 186 -6.60 2.97 9.18
CA ALA A 186 -6.34 2.96 7.75
C ALA A 186 -7.56 2.52 6.91
N LEU A 187 -8.35 1.55 7.40
CA LEU A 187 -9.49 1.00 6.65
C LEU A 187 -10.83 1.65 7.02
N LEU A 188 -11.03 2.08 8.27
CA LEU A 188 -12.33 2.60 8.71
C LEU A 188 -12.47 4.11 8.56
N LEU A 189 -11.39 4.90 8.71
CA LEU A 189 -11.51 6.36 8.60
C LEU A 189 -11.90 6.82 7.18
N PRO A 190 -11.39 6.22 6.09
CA PRO A 190 -11.87 6.55 4.75
C PRO A 190 -13.36 6.32 4.54
N LEU A 191 -13.93 5.37 5.29
CA LEU A 191 -15.33 4.94 5.20
C LEU A 191 -16.26 5.61 6.23
N ALA A 192 -15.77 6.47 7.10
CA ALA A 192 -16.57 6.97 8.21
C ALA A 192 -17.41 8.22 7.88
N GLY A 193 -17.45 8.65 6.60
CA GLY A 193 -18.16 9.92 6.20
C GLY A 193 -17.54 11.15 6.87
N LYS A 194 -18.23 12.28 6.89
CA LYS A 194 -17.78 13.57 7.46
C LYS A 194 -18.41 13.89 8.83
N GLN A 195 -19.40 13.09 9.28
CA GLN A 195 -20.15 13.37 10.49
C GLN A 195 -19.26 13.24 11.74
N ILE A 196 -19.52 14.07 12.74
CA ILE A 196 -18.93 13.95 14.07
C ILE A 196 -19.69 12.88 14.84
N PHE A 197 -18.97 11.87 15.34
CA PHE A 197 -19.55 10.76 16.08
C PHE A 197 -19.91 11.17 17.52
N ARG A 198 -21.01 10.65 18.03
CA ARG A 198 -21.46 10.89 19.40
C ARG A 198 -20.51 10.20 20.39
N LYS A 199 -20.46 10.75 21.61
CA LYS A 199 -19.61 10.20 22.69
C LYS A 199 -19.96 8.75 23.04
N GLU A 200 -21.24 8.37 22.91
CA GLU A 200 -21.71 7.01 23.14
C GLU A 200 -21.11 6.00 22.13
N ASP A 201 -20.93 6.44 20.89
CA ASP A 201 -20.32 5.62 19.82
C ASP A 201 -18.80 5.56 19.99
N THR A 202 -18.14 6.71 20.20
CA THR A 202 -16.67 6.80 20.30
C THR A 202 -16.12 6.16 21.58
N SER A 203 -16.92 6.10 22.68
CA SER A 203 -16.52 5.42 23.91
C SER A 203 -16.31 3.90 23.76
N LYS A 204 -16.82 3.31 22.68
CA LYS A 204 -16.69 1.88 22.34
C LYS A 204 -15.55 1.61 21.32
N MET A 205 -14.79 2.63 20.98
CA MET A 205 -13.73 2.57 19.97
C MET A 205 -12.35 2.71 20.62
N PRO A 206 -11.28 2.15 20.04
CA PRO A 206 -9.91 2.49 20.42
C PRO A 206 -9.63 3.96 20.14
N LEU A 207 -8.66 4.55 20.86
CA LEU A 207 -8.34 5.98 20.77
C LEU A 207 -7.98 6.44 19.36
N GLU A 208 -7.35 5.59 18.60
CA GLU A 208 -6.91 5.85 17.22
C GLU A 208 -8.09 6.05 16.25
N LEU A 209 -9.27 5.54 16.59
CA LEU A 209 -10.54 5.80 15.89
C LEU A 209 -11.36 6.87 16.58
N ALA A 210 -11.49 6.77 17.91
CA ALA A 210 -12.34 7.66 18.69
C ALA A 210 -11.92 9.13 18.55
N ASN A 211 -10.61 9.40 18.57
CA ASN A 211 -10.09 10.78 18.51
C ASN A 211 -10.42 11.47 17.17
N PRO A 212 -10.05 10.95 15.98
CA PRO A 212 -10.40 11.61 14.72
C PRO A 212 -11.91 11.67 14.47
N LEU A 213 -12.70 10.69 14.93
CA LEU A 213 -14.15 10.65 14.74
C LEU A 213 -14.93 11.58 15.68
N SER A 214 -14.31 12.07 16.76
CA SER A 214 -14.90 13.05 17.69
C SER A 214 -14.78 14.51 17.25
N HIS A 215 -14.11 14.78 16.13
CA HIS A 215 -13.83 16.14 15.64
C HIS A 215 -14.25 16.28 14.17
N GLU A 216 -14.37 17.54 13.73
CA GLU A 216 -14.53 17.83 12.32
C GLU A 216 -13.35 17.28 11.52
N ARG A 217 -13.64 16.67 10.39
CA ARG A 217 -12.66 16.09 9.48
C ARG A 217 -13.18 16.13 8.05
N GLU A 218 -12.25 16.15 7.12
CA GLU A 218 -12.58 15.95 5.72
C GLU A 218 -12.79 14.44 5.47
N SER A 219 -13.80 14.08 4.69
CA SER A 219 -13.99 12.71 4.20
C SER A 219 -12.96 12.39 3.13
N GLU A 220 -12.63 11.11 2.96
CA GLU A 220 -11.81 10.68 1.81
C GLU A 220 -12.57 10.93 0.49
N GLY A 221 -12.06 11.83 -0.33
CA GLY A 221 -12.70 12.24 -1.59
C GLY A 221 -12.62 11.18 -2.69
N GLU A 222 -11.61 10.30 -2.63
CA GLU A 222 -11.33 9.31 -3.69
C GLU A 222 -12.17 8.05 -3.50
N SER A 223 -13.15 7.81 -4.37
CA SER A 223 -14.01 6.63 -4.32
C SER A 223 -13.22 5.31 -4.41
N CYS A 224 -12.17 5.26 -5.21
CA CYS A 224 -11.34 4.07 -5.31
C CYS A 224 -10.67 3.67 -3.98
N ILE A 225 -10.29 4.63 -3.14
CA ILE A 225 -9.73 4.36 -1.81
C ILE A 225 -10.82 3.80 -0.90
N ARG A 226 -12.04 4.38 -0.93
CA ARG A 226 -13.17 3.90 -0.14
C ARG A 226 -13.59 2.49 -0.55
N ILE A 227 -13.67 2.21 -1.86
CA ILE A 227 -13.99 0.86 -2.38
C ILE A 227 -12.95 -0.15 -1.91
N GLU A 228 -11.65 0.11 -2.11
CA GLU A 228 -10.59 -0.81 -1.73
C GLU A 228 -10.50 -1.03 -0.20
N ALA A 229 -10.80 0.00 0.61
CA ALA A 229 -10.90 -0.13 2.06
C ALA A 229 -12.07 -1.04 2.47
N ALA A 230 -13.25 -0.87 1.86
CA ALA A 230 -14.41 -1.73 2.08
C ALA A 230 -14.15 -3.18 1.63
N GLU A 231 -13.47 -3.37 0.49
CA GLU A 231 -13.06 -4.70 0.01
C GLU A 231 -12.07 -5.38 0.96
N ALA A 232 -11.10 -4.64 1.51
CA ALA A 232 -10.16 -5.17 2.50
C ALA A 232 -10.90 -5.62 3.77
N LEU A 233 -11.84 -4.81 4.28
CA LEU A 233 -12.70 -5.16 5.41
C LEU A 233 -13.59 -6.37 5.09
N TYR A 234 -14.13 -6.45 3.88
CA TYR A 234 -14.91 -7.61 3.43
C TYR A 234 -14.08 -8.90 3.49
N LEU A 235 -12.84 -8.88 2.95
CA LEU A 235 -11.94 -10.03 2.99
C LEU A 235 -11.62 -10.47 4.42
N ILE A 236 -11.40 -9.54 5.34
CA ILE A 236 -11.20 -9.81 6.77
C ILE A 236 -12.49 -10.39 7.39
N ALA A 237 -13.65 -9.77 7.11
CA ALA A 237 -14.94 -10.14 7.69
C ALA A 237 -15.50 -11.48 7.16
N ARG A 238 -14.98 -12.04 6.07
CA ARG A 238 -15.29 -13.41 5.65
C ARG A 238 -14.94 -14.44 6.72
N HIS A 239 -14.01 -14.12 7.61
CA HIS A 239 -13.55 -14.99 8.69
C HIS A 239 -14.18 -14.55 10.03
N GLU A 240 -14.64 -15.51 10.84
CA GLU A 240 -15.28 -15.24 12.15
C GLU A 240 -14.39 -14.39 13.06
N GLY A 241 -13.10 -14.71 13.16
CA GLY A 241 -12.13 -13.92 13.93
C GLY A 241 -12.01 -12.48 13.45
N GLY A 242 -12.10 -12.25 12.13
CA GLY A 242 -12.10 -10.94 11.52
C GLY A 242 -13.36 -10.14 11.86
N ARG A 243 -14.54 -10.76 11.78
CA ARG A 243 -15.81 -10.14 12.19
C ARG A 243 -15.78 -9.75 13.66
N LYS A 244 -15.39 -10.67 14.55
CA LYS A 244 -15.26 -10.38 15.99
C LYS A 244 -14.31 -9.20 16.26
N ALA A 245 -13.17 -9.15 15.57
CA ALA A 245 -12.22 -8.06 15.68
C ALA A 245 -12.81 -6.72 15.18
N LEU A 246 -13.57 -6.73 14.07
CA LEU A 246 -14.26 -5.53 13.57
C LEU A 246 -15.35 -5.05 14.51
N TRP A 247 -16.13 -5.95 15.10
CA TRP A 247 -17.13 -5.62 16.12
C TRP A 247 -16.49 -5.03 17.39
N SER A 248 -15.34 -5.54 17.81
CA SER A 248 -14.65 -5.09 19.03
C SER A 248 -14.20 -3.62 18.98
N VAL A 249 -14.08 -3.04 17.79
CA VAL A 249 -13.71 -1.63 17.57
C VAL A 249 -14.90 -0.75 17.16
N ASN A 250 -16.13 -1.25 17.32
CA ASN A 250 -17.36 -0.58 16.89
C ASN A 250 -17.39 -0.27 15.38
N GLY A 251 -16.71 -1.11 14.58
CA GLY A 251 -16.63 -0.97 13.13
C GLY A 251 -17.98 -0.91 12.42
N PRO A 252 -18.96 -1.79 12.73
CA PRO A 252 -20.29 -1.75 12.09
C PRO A 252 -21.00 -0.40 12.27
N ARG A 253 -20.83 0.27 13.41
CA ARG A 253 -21.40 1.61 13.62
C ARG A 253 -20.74 2.67 12.75
N ILE A 254 -19.41 2.58 12.56
CA ILE A 254 -18.67 3.46 11.66
C ILE A 254 -19.18 3.28 10.23
N LEU A 255 -19.30 2.04 9.79
CA LEU A 255 -19.77 1.71 8.43
C LEU A 255 -21.21 2.15 8.21
N GLN A 256 -22.09 2.02 9.21
CA GLN A 256 -23.47 2.50 9.12
C GLN A 256 -23.55 4.01 8.89
N ILE A 257 -22.81 4.80 9.70
CA ILE A 257 -22.82 6.27 9.57
C ILE A 257 -22.20 6.70 8.23
N GLY A 258 -21.11 6.03 7.82
CA GLY A 258 -20.48 6.31 6.54
C GLY A 258 -21.39 6.01 5.35
N TYR A 259 -22.14 4.91 5.38
CA TYR A 259 -23.11 4.54 4.36
C TYR A 259 -24.24 5.58 4.23
N GLU A 260 -24.73 6.12 5.35
CA GLU A 260 -25.77 7.15 5.37
C GLU A 260 -25.30 8.48 4.72
N ASP A 261 -23.98 8.71 4.64
CA ASP A 261 -23.34 9.92 4.09
C ASP A 261 -22.77 9.70 2.67
N GLU A 262 -22.84 8.44 2.14
CA GLU A 262 -22.24 8.08 0.84
C GLU A 262 -23.19 8.34 -0.32
N GLU A 263 -22.65 8.89 -1.42
CA GLU A 263 -23.39 9.21 -2.65
C GLU A 263 -22.88 8.41 -3.86
N ASP A 264 -21.68 7.84 -3.78
CA ASP A 264 -21.10 7.06 -4.88
C ASP A 264 -21.67 5.63 -4.89
N HIS A 265 -22.30 5.25 -5.99
CA HIS A 265 -22.99 3.98 -6.13
C HIS A 265 -22.05 2.76 -6.00
N GLU A 266 -20.84 2.84 -6.54
CA GLU A 266 -19.88 1.73 -6.46
C GLU A 266 -19.37 1.55 -5.03
N VAL A 267 -19.21 2.65 -4.30
CA VAL A 267 -18.86 2.62 -2.88
C VAL A 267 -20.02 2.04 -2.06
N MET A 268 -21.26 2.46 -2.32
CA MET A 268 -22.45 1.91 -1.65
C MET A 268 -22.55 0.39 -1.84
N GLU A 269 -22.35 -0.11 -3.06
CA GLU A 269 -22.31 -1.56 -3.32
C GLU A 269 -21.23 -2.29 -2.50
N ALA A 270 -20.05 -1.66 -2.31
CA ALA A 270 -18.99 -2.24 -1.49
C ALA A 270 -19.39 -2.31 0.00
N TYR A 271 -20.06 -1.28 0.53
CA TYR A 271 -20.63 -1.29 1.89
C TYR A 271 -21.69 -2.38 2.05
N GLU A 272 -22.61 -2.53 1.09
CA GLU A 272 -23.69 -3.52 1.15
C GLU A 272 -23.13 -4.95 1.16
N ARG A 273 -22.13 -5.23 0.32
CA ARG A 273 -21.43 -6.51 0.35
C ARG A 273 -20.80 -6.81 1.71
N LEU A 274 -20.12 -5.82 2.29
CA LEU A 274 -19.52 -5.95 3.62
C LEU A 274 -20.61 -6.10 4.69
N GLY A 275 -21.66 -5.27 4.66
CA GLY A 275 -22.77 -5.28 5.61
C GLY A 275 -23.48 -6.63 5.66
N SER A 276 -23.64 -7.30 4.52
CA SER A 276 -24.27 -8.62 4.44
C SER A 276 -23.59 -9.70 5.31
N LEU A 277 -22.27 -9.56 5.54
CA LEU A 277 -21.52 -10.47 6.43
C LEU A 277 -21.69 -10.13 7.92
N LEU A 278 -22.07 -8.89 8.24
CA LEU A 278 -22.11 -8.40 9.63
C LEU A 278 -23.50 -8.56 10.26
N VAL A 279 -24.58 -8.56 9.46
CA VAL A 279 -25.97 -8.68 9.95
C VAL A 279 -26.27 -10.06 10.55
N ASN A 280 -25.63 -11.11 10.06
CA ASN A 280 -25.90 -12.49 10.51
C ASN A 280 -25.40 -12.81 11.94
N GLU A 281 -24.55 -11.99 12.54
CA GLU A 281 -24.06 -12.19 13.92
C GLU A 281 -24.81 -11.35 14.97
N GLY A 282 -25.52 -10.29 14.56
CA GLY A 282 -26.33 -9.48 15.48
C GLY A 282 -27.54 -10.20 16.08
N ILE A 283 -27.93 -11.32 15.49
CA ILE A 283 -29.09 -12.11 15.96
C ILE A 283 -28.73 -13.09 17.09
N VAL A 284 -27.45 -13.34 17.34
CA VAL A 284 -26.98 -14.35 18.32
C VAL A 284 -26.68 -13.75 19.70
N HIS A 285 -26.65 -12.44 19.85
CA HIS A 285 -26.32 -11.76 21.13
C HIS A 285 -27.52 -11.19 21.91
N GLU A 286 -28.75 -11.38 21.42
CA GLU A 286 -29.99 -11.00 22.16
C GLU A 286 -30.79 -12.21 22.72
N SER A 287 -30.09 -13.31 23.03
CA SER A 287 -30.75 -14.45 23.69
C SER A 287 -30.03 -14.87 24.97
#